data_f7c224ead98d473a77072e66be31ff66
#
_entry.id   f7c224ead98d473a77072e66be31ff66
#
_cell.length_a   1.000
_cell.length_b   1.000
_cell.length_c   1.000
_cell.angle_alpha   90.00
_cell.angle_beta   90.00
_cell.angle_gamma   90.00
#
_symmetry.space_group_name_H-M   'P 1'
#
loop_
_entity.id
_entity.type
_entity.pdbx_description
1 polymer ?
#
loop_
_entity_poly.entity_id
_entity_poly.type
_entity_poly.pdbx_seq_one_letter_code
_entity_poly.pdbx_strand_id
1 'polypeptide(L)'
;MSTSHLHHTGVSAALGAAVLFGAGTPLAKLLLAGINPWLLAGLLYLGSGIGLTLYRRLSRAPRVRLAPGEARWLAGAIASGGVVGPVLLMLGLSAMPASGASLLLNAEGVFTALLAWFAFKENFDRRIALGMLAIVAGALVLSWPGQAEFSSLWPALAVLGACLAWGIDNNLTRKVSLSDATWIASVKGLAAGSVNLVLALALGTKAGATLPSWPNAAGAMMVGFLAYGVSLALFVVGLRHLGTARTGAYFSVAPFIGAVLAVLLGEPVTLPLLVAGALMALGIWLHLTEHHAHEHKHEEMEHEHEHVHDEHHQHEHDFPVAPGVKHTHRHRHAPLRHSHAHYPDMHHRHEH
;
A
#
# COMPACT_ATOMS: atom_id res chain seq x y z
N MET A 1 -18.13 21.12 -12.65
CA MET A 1 -16.92 20.52 -13.26
C MET A 1 -17.33 19.20 -13.87
N SER A 2 -16.98 18.94 -15.15
CA SER A 2 -17.43 17.74 -15.86
C SER A 2 -16.89 16.46 -15.20
N THR A 3 -17.69 15.40 -15.11
CA THR A 3 -17.34 14.08 -14.59
C THR A 3 -16.11 13.48 -15.26
N SER A 4 -15.85 13.81 -16.52
CA SER A 4 -14.65 13.40 -17.26
C SER A 4 -13.35 13.96 -16.65
N HIS A 5 -13.33 15.22 -16.21
CA HIS A 5 -12.13 15.83 -15.59
C HIS A 5 -11.77 15.19 -14.25
N LEU A 6 -12.77 14.84 -13.42
CA LEU A 6 -12.55 14.17 -12.13
C LEU A 6 -12.01 12.77 -12.33
N HIS A 7 -12.50 12.03 -13.33
CA HIS A 7 -12.00 10.70 -13.65
C HIS A 7 -10.54 10.75 -14.13
N HIS A 8 -10.17 11.68 -14.99
CA HIS A 8 -8.78 11.87 -15.43
C HIS A 8 -7.84 12.19 -14.27
N THR A 9 -8.27 13.05 -13.33
CA THR A 9 -7.48 13.40 -12.14
C THR A 9 -7.22 12.16 -11.27
N GLY A 10 -8.23 11.32 -11.04
CA GLY A 10 -8.11 10.08 -10.27
C GLY A 10 -7.16 9.07 -10.90
N VAL A 11 -7.29 8.85 -12.22
CA VAL A 11 -6.42 7.90 -12.95
C VAL A 11 -4.97 8.37 -12.94
N SER A 12 -4.71 9.63 -13.25
CA SER A 12 -3.34 10.18 -13.26
C SER A 12 -2.71 10.14 -11.86
N ALA A 13 -3.49 10.40 -10.81
CA ALA A 13 -3.02 10.29 -9.43
C ALA A 13 -2.66 8.84 -9.07
N ALA A 14 -3.52 7.86 -9.38
CA ALA A 14 -3.26 6.45 -9.10
C ALA A 14 -2.04 5.91 -9.87
N LEU A 15 -1.91 6.26 -11.16
CA LEU A 15 -0.73 5.89 -11.96
C LEU A 15 0.53 6.61 -11.47
N GLY A 16 0.45 7.90 -11.13
CA GLY A 16 1.56 8.64 -10.55
C GLY A 16 2.04 8.03 -9.22
N ALA A 17 1.10 7.59 -8.38
CA ALA A 17 1.39 6.84 -7.15
C ALA A 17 2.14 5.53 -7.47
N ALA A 18 1.67 4.76 -8.45
CA ALA A 18 2.30 3.50 -8.87
C ALA A 18 3.73 3.71 -9.41
N VAL A 19 3.94 4.76 -10.21
CA VAL A 19 5.28 5.10 -10.73
C VAL A 19 6.24 5.44 -9.60
N LEU A 20 5.84 6.30 -8.67
CA LEU A 20 6.68 6.73 -7.56
C LEU A 20 7.00 5.56 -6.61
N PHE A 21 6.00 4.75 -6.26
CA PHE A 21 6.19 3.59 -5.40
C PHE A 21 7.05 2.53 -6.09
N GLY A 22 6.74 2.19 -7.33
CA GLY A 22 7.50 1.21 -8.11
C GLY A 22 8.96 1.60 -8.28
N ALA A 23 9.25 2.88 -8.52
CA ALA A 23 10.62 3.38 -8.58
C ALA A 23 11.37 3.26 -7.24
N GLY A 24 10.68 3.18 -6.12
CA GLY A 24 11.28 3.10 -4.79
C GLY A 24 12.23 1.92 -4.62
N THR A 25 11.86 0.72 -5.10
CA THR A 25 12.66 -0.49 -4.93
C THR A 25 14.03 -0.41 -5.68
N PRO A 26 14.09 -0.14 -6.98
CA PRO A 26 15.39 -0.03 -7.67
C PRO A 26 16.24 1.15 -7.18
N LEU A 27 15.61 2.28 -6.81
CA LEU A 27 16.34 3.40 -6.22
C LEU A 27 16.91 3.06 -4.84
N ALA A 28 16.14 2.35 -3.99
CA ALA A 28 16.65 1.82 -2.72
C ALA A 28 17.82 0.86 -2.94
N LYS A 29 17.76 0.01 -3.99
CA LYS A 29 18.89 -0.87 -4.35
C LYS A 29 20.18 -0.11 -4.61
N LEU A 30 20.11 1.01 -5.35
CA LEU A 30 21.27 1.86 -5.59
C LEU A 30 21.84 2.45 -4.29
N LEU A 31 20.96 2.88 -3.38
CA LEU A 31 21.37 3.45 -2.09
C LEU A 31 22.00 2.40 -1.15
N LEU A 32 21.62 1.12 -1.27
CA LEU A 32 22.21 0.02 -0.51
C LEU A 32 23.71 -0.18 -0.81
N ALA A 33 24.25 0.34 -1.91
CA ALA A 33 25.66 0.34 -2.17
C ALA A 33 26.49 1.18 -1.16
N GLY A 34 25.86 2.17 -0.53
CA GLY A 34 26.52 3.09 0.41
C GLY A 34 25.85 3.23 1.76
N ILE A 35 24.73 2.56 1.99
CA ILE A 35 23.93 2.66 3.23
C ILE A 35 23.59 1.26 3.73
N ASN A 36 23.80 1.02 5.03
CA ASN A 36 23.40 -0.22 5.66
C ASN A 36 21.86 -0.42 5.55
N PRO A 37 21.36 -1.65 5.30
CA PRO A 37 19.93 -1.95 5.13
C PRO A 37 19.02 -1.43 6.26
N TRP A 38 19.43 -1.58 7.52
CA TRP A 38 18.67 -1.08 8.67
C TRP A 38 18.55 0.45 8.67
N LEU A 39 19.67 1.10 8.38
CA LEU A 39 19.73 2.56 8.33
C LEU A 39 18.93 3.12 7.15
N LEU A 40 19.00 2.46 6.00
CA LEU A 40 18.23 2.84 4.83
C LEU A 40 16.73 2.74 5.09
N ALA A 41 16.25 1.64 5.70
CA ALA A 41 14.85 1.51 6.10
C ALA A 41 14.40 2.68 7.00
N GLY A 42 15.25 3.07 7.97
CA GLY A 42 14.99 4.22 8.84
C GLY A 42 14.90 5.54 8.08
N LEU A 43 15.87 5.83 7.21
CA LEU A 43 15.93 7.08 6.45
C LEU A 43 14.77 7.23 5.45
N LEU A 44 14.37 6.15 4.77
CA LEU A 44 13.23 6.14 3.85
C LEU A 44 11.95 6.54 4.59
N TYR A 45 11.68 5.92 5.75
CA TYR A 45 10.48 6.22 6.53
C TYR A 45 10.52 7.60 7.19
N LEU A 46 11.69 8.04 7.68
CA LEU A 46 11.85 9.41 8.18
C LEU A 46 11.62 10.45 7.09
N GLY A 47 12.14 10.21 5.88
CA GLY A 47 11.90 11.10 4.73
C GLY A 47 10.41 11.24 4.42
N SER A 48 9.68 10.13 4.39
CA SER A 48 8.21 10.13 4.26
C SER A 48 7.54 10.90 5.40
N GLY A 49 7.88 10.57 6.65
CA GLY A 49 7.25 11.15 7.83
C GLY A 49 7.50 12.65 7.97
N ILE A 50 8.75 13.10 7.80
CA ILE A 50 9.13 14.51 7.85
C ILE A 50 8.49 15.28 6.69
N GLY A 51 8.59 14.76 5.45
CA GLY A 51 8.04 15.40 4.27
C GLY A 51 6.54 15.58 4.34
N LEU A 52 5.77 14.54 4.72
CA LEU A 52 4.33 14.63 4.89
C LEU A 52 3.93 15.52 6.08
N THR A 53 4.69 15.52 7.17
CA THR A 53 4.44 16.42 8.30
C THR A 53 4.62 17.88 7.87
N LEU A 54 5.66 18.17 7.11
CA LEU A 54 5.88 19.52 6.54
C LEU A 54 4.75 19.91 5.58
N TYR A 55 4.39 19.01 4.65
CA TYR A 55 3.25 19.22 3.75
C TYR A 55 1.96 19.53 4.53
N ARG A 56 1.62 18.76 5.56
CA ARG A 56 0.41 18.98 6.39
C ARG A 56 0.45 20.32 7.13
N ARG A 57 1.63 20.75 7.60
CA ARG A 57 1.80 22.07 8.24
C ARG A 57 1.61 23.22 7.24
N LEU A 58 2.21 23.10 6.05
CA LEU A 58 2.11 24.12 5.00
C LEU A 58 0.68 24.22 4.43
N SER A 59 0.00 23.07 4.25
CA SER A 59 -1.39 23.01 3.77
C SER A 59 -2.43 23.34 4.86
N ARG A 60 -1.97 23.60 6.11
CA ARG A 60 -2.85 23.85 7.27
C ARG A 60 -3.89 22.73 7.47
N ALA A 61 -3.50 21.49 7.22
CA ALA A 61 -4.38 20.33 7.34
C ALA A 61 -4.98 20.23 8.77
N PRO A 62 -6.24 19.80 8.92
CA PRO A 62 -6.91 19.72 10.20
C PRO A 62 -6.20 18.75 11.16
N ARG A 63 -6.36 19.00 12.45
CA ARG A 63 -5.85 18.10 13.50
C ARG A 63 -6.69 16.82 13.52
N VAL A 64 -6.03 15.67 13.52
CA VAL A 64 -6.66 14.36 13.61
C VAL A 64 -6.66 13.91 15.06
N ARG A 65 -7.78 13.34 15.51
CA ARG A 65 -7.91 12.67 16.81
C ARG A 65 -8.36 11.24 16.53
N LEU A 66 -7.63 10.27 17.04
CA LEU A 66 -8.01 8.86 16.97
C LEU A 66 -9.19 8.57 17.89
N ALA A 67 -10.08 7.71 17.47
CA ALA A 67 -11.12 7.18 18.33
C ALA A 67 -10.51 6.28 19.44
N PRO A 68 -11.22 6.09 20.57
CA PRO A 68 -10.76 5.21 21.64
C PRO A 68 -10.48 3.79 21.12
N GLY A 69 -9.29 3.28 21.37
CA GLY A 69 -8.86 1.95 20.94
C GLY A 69 -8.22 1.86 19.56
N GLU A 70 -8.31 2.89 18.71
CA GLU A 70 -7.65 2.88 17.39
C GLU A 70 -6.13 2.93 17.48
N ALA A 71 -5.58 3.55 18.54
CA ALA A 71 -4.13 3.66 18.74
C ALA A 71 -3.41 2.30 18.76
N ARG A 72 -4.03 1.24 19.29
CA ARG A 72 -3.46 -0.12 19.30
C ARG A 72 -3.30 -0.70 17.88
N TRP A 73 -4.28 -0.44 17.01
CA TRP A 73 -4.25 -0.90 15.63
C TRP A 73 -3.18 -0.15 14.84
N LEU A 74 -3.10 1.16 15.03
CA LEU A 74 -2.04 1.98 14.45
C LEU A 74 -0.65 1.55 14.93
N ALA A 75 -0.48 1.28 16.22
CA ALA A 75 0.79 0.80 16.78
C ALA A 75 1.19 -0.55 16.18
N GLY A 76 0.24 -1.51 16.04
CA GLY A 76 0.48 -2.78 15.36
C GLY A 76 0.86 -2.61 13.89
N ALA A 77 0.19 -1.72 13.17
CA ALA A 77 0.49 -1.35 11.80
C ALA A 77 1.90 -0.75 11.66
N ILE A 78 2.30 0.15 12.57
CA ILE A 78 3.66 0.71 12.61
C ILE A 78 4.68 -0.38 12.87
N ALA A 79 4.44 -1.27 13.83
CA ALA A 79 5.38 -2.34 14.18
C ALA A 79 5.58 -3.31 13.00
N SER A 80 4.50 -3.79 12.39
CA SER A 80 4.61 -4.75 11.27
C SER A 80 5.08 -4.07 9.98
N GLY A 81 4.31 -3.15 9.41
CA GLY A 81 4.58 -2.57 8.11
C GLY A 81 5.56 -1.41 8.12
N GLY A 82 5.72 -0.72 9.26
CA GLY A 82 6.66 0.39 9.38
C GLY A 82 8.07 -0.04 9.84
N VAL A 83 8.17 -1.02 10.71
CA VAL A 83 9.47 -1.47 11.25
C VAL A 83 9.92 -2.75 10.58
N VAL A 84 9.16 -3.83 10.72
CA VAL A 84 9.56 -5.17 10.23
C VAL A 84 9.62 -5.20 8.70
N GLY A 85 8.56 -4.74 8.02
CA GLY A 85 8.48 -4.80 6.55
C GLY A 85 9.65 -4.14 5.83
N PRO A 86 9.96 -2.84 6.07
CA PRO A 86 11.06 -2.17 5.39
C PRO A 86 12.44 -2.75 5.67
N VAL A 87 12.67 -3.21 6.90
CA VAL A 87 13.94 -3.85 7.26
C VAL A 87 14.11 -5.16 6.49
N LEU A 88 13.09 -6.01 6.46
CA LEU A 88 13.12 -7.26 5.69
C LEU A 88 13.28 -6.99 4.20
N LEU A 89 12.58 -5.98 3.64
CA LEU A 89 12.79 -5.60 2.24
C LEU A 89 14.22 -5.16 1.98
N MET A 90 14.78 -4.28 2.80
CA MET A 90 16.15 -3.78 2.58
C MET A 90 17.19 -4.90 2.71
N LEU A 91 16.99 -5.82 3.67
CA LEU A 91 17.84 -7.00 3.81
C LEU A 91 17.75 -7.90 2.57
N GLY A 92 16.56 -8.27 2.12
CA GLY A 92 16.37 -9.07 0.92
C GLY A 92 16.95 -8.39 -0.33
N LEU A 93 16.62 -7.10 -0.52
CA LEU A 93 17.07 -6.30 -1.65
C LEU A 93 18.60 -6.12 -1.68
N SER A 94 19.29 -6.16 -0.53
CA SER A 94 20.76 -6.09 -0.49
C SER A 94 21.43 -7.28 -1.19
N ALA A 95 20.76 -8.43 -1.24
CA ALA A 95 21.30 -9.70 -1.69
C ALA A 95 20.60 -10.32 -2.92
N MET A 96 19.65 -9.59 -3.56
CA MET A 96 19.01 -10.03 -4.80
C MET A 96 18.80 -8.86 -5.78
N PRO A 97 18.56 -9.12 -7.09
CA PRO A 97 18.22 -8.10 -8.07
C PRO A 97 16.95 -7.32 -7.71
N ALA A 98 16.95 -6.00 -8.01
CA ALA A 98 15.80 -5.15 -7.74
C ALA A 98 14.59 -5.49 -8.62
N SER A 99 14.81 -5.97 -9.85
CA SER A 99 13.75 -6.45 -10.73
C SER A 99 12.97 -7.61 -10.14
N GLY A 100 13.67 -8.63 -9.64
CA GLY A 100 13.08 -9.76 -8.95
C GLY A 100 12.40 -9.35 -7.64
N ALA A 101 13.06 -8.55 -6.81
CA ALA A 101 12.48 -8.01 -5.59
C ALA A 101 11.20 -7.22 -5.86
N SER A 102 11.20 -6.34 -6.89
CA SER A 102 10.02 -5.58 -7.29
C SER A 102 8.85 -6.47 -7.66
N LEU A 103 9.07 -7.52 -8.49
CA LEU A 103 7.99 -8.44 -8.84
C LEU A 103 7.47 -9.24 -7.64
N LEU A 104 8.36 -9.67 -6.72
CA LEU A 104 7.95 -10.38 -5.50
C LEU A 104 7.00 -9.55 -4.62
N LEU A 105 7.05 -8.22 -4.69
CA LEU A 105 6.12 -7.35 -3.95
C LEU A 105 4.64 -7.57 -4.33
N ASN A 106 4.34 -8.18 -5.49
CA ASN A 106 2.97 -8.61 -5.80
C ASN A 106 2.41 -9.62 -4.78
N ALA A 107 3.25 -10.35 -4.06
CA ALA A 107 2.82 -11.25 -2.99
C ALA A 107 2.18 -10.53 -1.79
N GLU A 108 2.42 -9.23 -1.62
CA GLU A 108 1.73 -8.41 -0.60
C GLU A 108 0.22 -8.48 -0.75
N GLY A 109 -0.28 -8.35 -2.00
CA GLY A 109 -1.71 -8.47 -2.29
C GLY A 109 -2.27 -9.84 -1.92
N VAL A 110 -1.51 -10.91 -2.17
CA VAL A 110 -1.89 -12.29 -1.80
C VAL A 110 -1.99 -12.41 -0.27
N PHE A 111 -0.97 -11.98 0.46
CA PHE A 111 -1.00 -12.04 1.93
C PHE A 111 -2.10 -11.16 2.52
N THR A 112 -2.31 -9.97 1.97
CA THR A 112 -3.40 -9.07 2.40
C THR A 112 -4.76 -9.75 2.23
N ALA A 113 -5.02 -10.36 1.06
CA ALA A 113 -6.28 -11.04 0.77
C ALA A 113 -6.47 -12.30 1.63
N LEU A 114 -5.44 -13.12 1.80
CA LEU A 114 -5.50 -14.30 2.67
C LEU A 114 -5.81 -13.94 4.12
N LEU A 115 -5.14 -12.91 4.66
CA LEU A 115 -5.39 -12.44 6.02
C LEU A 115 -6.81 -11.86 6.16
N ALA A 116 -7.29 -11.12 5.16
CA ALA A 116 -8.66 -10.62 5.14
C ALA A 116 -9.68 -11.76 5.13
N TRP A 117 -9.45 -12.79 4.32
CA TRP A 117 -10.31 -13.96 4.26
C TRP A 117 -10.34 -14.75 5.57
N PHE A 118 -9.16 -15.11 6.12
CA PHE A 118 -9.09 -15.93 7.35
C PHE A 118 -9.50 -15.15 8.60
N ALA A 119 -9.07 -13.88 8.73
CA ALA A 119 -9.32 -13.08 9.92
C ALA A 119 -10.67 -12.34 9.89
N PHE A 120 -11.15 -11.94 8.71
CA PHE A 120 -12.37 -11.16 8.55
C PHE A 120 -13.49 -11.89 7.84
N LYS A 121 -13.28 -13.17 7.46
CA LYS A 121 -14.26 -14.05 6.77
C LYS A 121 -14.84 -13.40 5.51
N GLU A 122 -14.02 -12.64 4.77
CA GLU A 122 -14.43 -12.06 3.49
C GLU A 122 -14.60 -13.15 2.43
N ASN A 123 -15.51 -12.95 1.49
CA ASN A 123 -15.82 -13.93 0.45
C ASN A 123 -14.61 -14.18 -0.45
N PHE A 124 -14.44 -15.43 -0.87
CA PHE A 124 -13.33 -15.91 -1.66
C PHE A 124 -13.85 -16.51 -2.96
N ASP A 125 -13.62 -15.82 -4.08
CA ASP A 125 -14.01 -16.33 -5.40
C ASP A 125 -12.90 -17.17 -6.03
N ARG A 126 -13.30 -18.07 -6.95
CA ARG A 126 -12.37 -18.94 -7.71
C ARG A 126 -11.38 -18.13 -8.54
N ARG A 127 -11.80 -16.98 -9.09
CA ARG A 127 -10.90 -16.11 -9.87
C ARG A 127 -9.81 -15.49 -9.00
N ILE A 128 -10.16 -15.05 -7.80
CA ILE A 128 -9.20 -14.55 -6.80
C ILE A 128 -8.21 -15.68 -6.45
N ALA A 129 -8.72 -16.90 -6.19
CA ALA A 129 -7.87 -18.06 -5.92
C ALA A 129 -6.87 -18.35 -7.04
N LEU A 130 -7.34 -18.39 -8.29
CA LEU A 130 -6.49 -18.62 -9.47
C LEU A 130 -5.47 -17.48 -9.65
N GLY A 131 -5.88 -16.24 -9.44
CA GLY A 131 -4.99 -15.08 -9.48
C GLY A 131 -3.89 -15.17 -8.44
N MET A 132 -4.23 -15.51 -7.18
CA MET A 132 -3.25 -15.75 -6.12
C MET A 132 -2.31 -16.89 -6.46
N LEU A 133 -2.81 -18.01 -6.98
CA LEU A 133 -1.98 -19.14 -7.40
C LEU A 133 -0.99 -18.74 -8.50
N ALA A 134 -1.40 -17.92 -9.46
CA ALA A 134 -0.52 -17.41 -10.51
C ALA A 134 0.58 -16.50 -9.94
N ILE A 135 0.25 -15.60 -8.99
CA ILE A 135 1.23 -14.75 -8.30
C ILE A 135 2.21 -15.62 -7.49
N VAL A 136 1.71 -16.61 -6.74
CA VAL A 136 2.56 -17.54 -5.97
C VAL A 136 3.47 -18.35 -6.89
N ALA A 137 2.97 -18.85 -8.02
CA ALA A 137 3.79 -19.55 -9.01
C ALA A 137 4.90 -18.65 -9.56
N GLY A 138 4.60 -17.39 -9.87
CA GLY A 138 5.61 -16.40 -10.27
C GLY A 138 6.66 -16.16 -9.18
N ALA A 139 6.24 -16.05 -7.91
CA ALA A 139 7.14 -15.90 -6.78
C ALA A 139 8.06 -17.13 -6.62
N LEU A 140 7.53 -18.34 -6.80
CA LEU A 140 8.33 -19.58 -6.77
C LEU A 140 9.38 -19.60 -7.90
N VAL A 141 9.01 -19.19 -9.12
CA VAL A 141 9.93 -19.11 -10.27
C VAL A 141 11.10 -18.15 -9.95
N LEU A 142 10.80 -16.97 -9.38
CA LEU A 142 11.84 -16.01 -8.99
C LEU A 142 12.71 -16.47 -7.82
N SER A 143 12.12 -17.21 -6.90
CA SER A 143 12.80 -17.68 -5.68
C SER A 143 13.57 -18.95 -5.90
N TRP A 144 13.37 -19.64 -7.04
CA TRP A 144 14.01 -20.92 -7.31
C TRP A 144 15.50 -20.73 -7.63
N PRO A 145 16.42 -21.28 -6.84
CA PRO A 145 17.86 -21.16 -7.12
C PRO A 145 18.20 -21.96 -8.37
N GLY A 146 18.81 -21.31 -9.34
CA GLY A 146 19.24 -21.94 -10.61
C GLY A 146 20.32 -23.03 -10.47
N GLN A 147 20.96 -23.08 -9.31
CA GLN A 147 21.82 -24.18 -8.82
C GLN A 147 21.46 -24.39 -7.35
N ALA A 148 21.23 -25.63 -6.95
CA ALA A 148 20.59 -26.06 -5.71
C ALA A 148 21.41 -25.79 -4.43
N GLU A 149 21.70 -24.54 -4.14
CA GLU A 149 22.20 -24.12 -2.83
C GLU A 149 21.08 -23.42 -2.05
N PHE A 150 20.54 -24.09 -1.03
CA PHE A 150 19.52 -23.53 -0.12
C PHE A 150 19.93 -22.21 0.54
N SER A 151 21.23 -21.87 0.55
CA SER A 151 21.76 -20.61 1.06
C SER A 151 21.29 -19.36 0.30
N SER A 152 20.79 -19.52 -0.93
CA SER A 152 20.36 -18.40 -1.79
C SER A 152 18.87 -18.05 -1.71
N LEU A 153 18.06 -18.80 -0.94
CA LEU A 153 16.62 -18.55 -0.80
C LEU A 153 16.29 -17.41 0.16
N TRP A 154 17.16 -17.11 1.11
CA TRP A 154 16.87 -16.16 2.17
C TRP A 154 16.52 -14.74 1.68
N PRO A 155 17.11 -14.18 0.59
CA PRO A 155 16.74 -12.86 0.13
C PRO A 155 15.28 -12.80 -0.34
N ALA A 156 14.84 -13.81 -1.11
CA ALA A 156 13.45 -13.91 -1.53
C ALA A 156 12.51 -14.11 -0.34
N LEU A 157 12.89 -14.94 0.63
CA LEU A 157 12.11 -15.14 1.87
C LEU A 157 12.03 -13.86 2.69
N ALA A 158 13.08 -13.03 2.73
CA ALA A 158 13.04 -11.75 3.40
C ALA A 158 12.07 -10.78 2.71
N VAL A 159 12.06 -10.70 1.36
CA VAL A 159 11.10 -9.89 0.62
C VAL A 159 9.66 -10.40 0.82
N LEU A 160 9.44 -11.71 0.78
CA LEU A 160 8.12 -12.30 1.07
C LEU A 160 7.68 -12.05 2.52
N GLY A 161 8.62 -12.08 3.46
CA GLY A 161 8.37 -11.68 4.86
C GLY A 161 7.98 -10.21 4.99
N ALA A 162 8.59 -9.32 4.19
CA ALA A 162 8.17 -7.92 4.11
C ALA A 162 6.74 -7.79 3.57
N CYS A 163 6.40 -8.56 2.52
CA CYS A 163 5.03 -8.61 1.96
C CYS A 163 4.01 -9.09 3.00
N LEU A 164 4.34 -10.11 3.79
CA LEU A 164 3.48 -10.58 4.89
C LEU A 164 3.32 -9.48 5.96
N ALA A 165 4.41 -8.82 6.35
CA ALA A 165 4.37 -7.73 7.32
C ALA A 165 3.50 -6.56 6.85
N TRP A 166 3.54 -6.21 5.55
CA TRP A 166 2.66 -5.21 4.95
C TRP A 166 1.22 -5.72 4.78
N GLY A 167 1.02 -7.00 4.49
CA GLY A 167 -0.31 -7.61 4.50
C GLY A 167 -0.99 -7.49 5.87
N ILE A 168 -0.24 -7.70 6.96
CA ILE A 168 -0.72 -7.46 8.33
C ILE A 168 -0.99 -5.98 8.55
N ASP A 169 -0.07 -5.10 8.15
CA ASP A 169 -0.22 -3.64 8.24
C ASP A 169 -1.49 -3.15 7.53
N ASN A 170 -1.73 -3.59 6.30
CA ASN A 170 -2.90 -3.20 5.51
C ASN A 170 -4.20 -3.55 6.24
N ASN A 171 -4.30 -4.75 6.80
CA ASN A 171 -5.46 -5.19 7.56
C ASN A 171 -5.63 -4.43 8.88
N LEU A 172 -4.55 -4.08 9.57
CA LEU A 172 -4.60 -3.27 10.79
C LEU A 172 -4.91 -1.80 10.49
N THR A 173 -4.30 -1.23 9.45
CA THR A 173 -4.54 0.15 9.01
C THR A 173 -5.98 0.35 8.57
N ARG A 174 -6.63 -0.68 8.00
CA ARG A 174 -8.07 -0.65 7.69
C ARG A 174 -8.93 -0.26 8.90
N LYS A 175 -8.53 -0.65 10.12
CA LYS A 175 -9.28 -0.31 11.36
C LYS A 175 -9.21 1.17 11.73
N VAL A 176 -8.23 1.91 11.21
CA VAL A 176 -8.02 3.35 11.45
C VAL A 176 -8.20 4.20 10.18
N SER A 177 -8.64 3.60 9.09
CA SER A 177 -8.65 4.21 7.74
C SER A 177 -9.68 5.34 7.56
N LEU A 178 -10.61 5.54 8.50
CA LEU A 178 -11.50 6.72 8.55
C LEU A 178 -10.72 8.01 8.88
N SER A 179 -9.58 7.89 9.52
CA SER A 179 -8.68 9.02 9.80
C SER A 179 -7.98 9.51 8.52
N ASP A 180 -7.47 10.73 8.54
CA ASP A 180 -6.74 11.32 7.42
C ASP A 180 -5.50 10.48 7.04
N ALA A 181 -5.46 9.99 5.80
CA ALA A 181 -4.40 9.09 5.35
C ALA A 181 -3.01 9.75 5.32
N THR A 182 -2.91 11.06 5.05
CA THR A 182 -1.63 11.78 5.11
C THR A 182 -1.14 11.90 6.55
N TRP A 183 -2.04 12.00 7.51
CA TRP A 183 -1.71 11.98 8.93
C TRP A 183 -1.23 10.59 9.36
N ILE A 184 -1.96 9.52 9.02
CA ILE A 184 -1.56 8.14 9.32
C ILE A 184 -0.16 7.87 8.75
N ALA A 185 0.08 8.21 7.47
CA ALA A 185 1.37 8.01 6.83
C ALA A 185 2.48 8.84 7.48
N SER A 186 2.21 10.10 7.89
CA SER A 186 3.21 10.92 8.57
C SER A 186 3.59 10.35 9.94
N VAL A 187 2.61 9.90 10.73
CA VAL A 187 2.84 9.28 12.03
C VAL A 187 3.58 7.95 11.88
N LYS A 188 3.16 7.09 10.96
CA LYS A 188 3.85 5.83 10.64
C LYS A 188 5.30 6.11 10.22
N GLY A 189 5.51 7.07 9.33
CA GLY A 189 6.83 7.44 8.84
C GLY A 189 7.76 7.94 9.95
N LEU A 190 7.30 8.85 10.80
CA LEU A 190 8.08 9.36 11.92
C LEU A 190 8.38 8.27 12.96
N ALA A 191 7.37 7.53 13.40
CA ALA A 191 7.53 6.52 14.43
C ALA A 191 8.41 5.36 13.95
N ALA A 192 8.09 4.77 12.80
CA ALA A 192 8.85 3.65 12.24
C ALA A 192 10.26 4.06 11.85
N GLY A 193 10.41 5.23 11.22
CA GLY A 193 11.73 5.74 10.84
C GLY A 193 12.63 5.97 12.06
N SER A 194 12.10 6.54 13.14
CA SER A 194 12.83 6.72 14.39
C SER A 194 13.23 5.39 15.03
N VAL A 195 12.30 4.42 15.10
CA VAL A 195 12.60 3.08 15.63
C VAL A 195 13.67 2.38 14.80
N ASN A 196 13.52 2.38 13.46
CA ASN A 196 14.50 1.75 12.57
C ASN A 196 15.88 2.42 12.65
N LEU A 197 15.92 3.75 12.83
CA LEU A 197 17.18 4.46 13.05
C LEU A 197 17.85 4.03 14.38
N VAL A 198 17.09 3.93 15.47
CA VAL A 198 17.61 3.44 16.76
C VAL A 198 18.11 2.01 16.63
N LEU A 199 17.35 1.14 15.96
CA LEU A 199 17.77 -0.25 15.69
C LEU A 199 19.04 -0.29 14.84
N ALA A 200 19.14 0.55 13.80
CA ALA A 200 20.33 0.64 12.98
C ALA A 200 21.58 1.05 13.80
N LEU A 201 21.43 2.02 14.68
CA LEU A 201 22.51 2.46 15.57
C LEU A 201 22.88 1.37 16.60
N ALA A 202 21.89 0.71 17.19
CA ALA A 202 22.13 -0.34 18.20
C ALA A 202 22.75 -1.62 17.62
N LEU A 203 22.35 -2.02 16.41
CA LEU A 203 22.79 -3.23 15.72
C LEU A 203 23.98 -2.99 14.79
N GLY A 204 24.01 -1.82 14.13
CA GLY A 204 25.03 -1.46 13.14
C GLY A 204 26.40 -1.17 13.75
N THR A 205 26.47 -0.71 15.01
CA THR A 205 27.75 -0.50 15.71
C THR A 205 28.53 -1.81 15.92
N LYS A 206 27.82 -2.94 16.07
CA LYS A 206 28.42 -4.28 16.16
C LYS A 206 28.95 -4.80 14.82
N ALA A 207 28.41 -4.29 13.70
CA ALA A 207 28.79 -4.68 12.35
C ALA A 207 29.78 -3.72 11.66
N GLY A 208 30.32 -2.72 12.38
CA GLY A 208 31.24 -1.73 11.81
C GLY A 208 30.58 -0.79 10.79
N ALA A 209 29.27 -0.62 10.86
CA ALA A 209 28.53 0.23 9.94
C ALA A 209 28.95 1.70 10.09
N THR A 210 29.44 2.30 9.03
CA THR A 210 29.74 3.72 8.95
C THR A 210 28.46 4.51 8.69
N LEU A 211 28.39 5.75 9.21
CA LEU A 211 27.32 6.65 8.84
C LEU A 211 27.41 7.01 7.35
N PRO A 212 26.29 7.07 6.64
CA PRO A 212 26.28 7.42 5.23
C PRO A 212 26.76 8.88 5.05
N SER A 213 27.32 9.16 3.88
CA SER A 213 27.60 10.54 3.51
C SER A 213 26.32 11.36 3.49
N TRP A 214 26.41 12.66 3.74
CA TRP A 214 25.25 13.55 3.69
C TRP A 214 24.44 13.45 2.38
N PRO A 215 25.04 13.41 1.18
CA PRO A 215 24.28 13.23 -0.06
C PRO A 215 23.48 11.91 -0.11
N ASN A 216 24.07 10.81 0.38
CA ASN A 216 23.40 9.52 0.42
C ASN A 216 22.22 9.53 1.41
N ALA A 217 22.37 10.12 2.58
CA ALA A 217 21.30 10.27 3.57
C ALA A 217 20.16 11.14 3.02
N ALA A 218 20.49 12.27 2.41
CA ALA A 218 19.51 13.17 1.78
C ALA A 218 18.80 12.47 0.60
N GLY A 219 19.53 11.72 -0.23
CA GLY A 219 18.97 10.91 -1.30
C GLY A 219 17.99 9.86 -0.79
N ALA A 220 18.35 9.13 0.29
CA ALA A 220 17.46 8.16 0.92
C ALA A 220 16.18 8.82 1.45
N MET A 221 16.29 9.95 2.14
CA MET A 221 15.11 10.68 2.63
C MET A 221 14.25 11.21 1.49
N MET A 222 14.83 11.67 0.39
CA MET A 222 14.10 12.13 -0.80
C MET A 222 13.35 10.97 -1.48
N VAL A 223 14.01 9.82 -1.68
CA VAL A 223 13.36 8.60 -2.19
C VAL A 223 12.21 8.19 -1.26
N GLY A 224 12.43 8.21 0.05
CA GLY A 224 11.40 7.92 1.04
C GLY A 224 10.22 8.88 0.96
N PHE A 225 10.46 10.18 0.85
CA PHE A 225 9.41 11.17 0.69
C PHE A 225 8.59 10.96 -0.59
N LEU A 226 9.24 10.69 -1.72
CA LEU A 226 8.57 10.50 -3.01
C LEU A 226 7.85 9.15 -3.08
N ALA A 227 8.57 8.04 -2.80
CA ALA A 227 8.07 6.68 -2.99
C ALA A 227 7.09 6.22 -1.90
N TYR A 228 7.23 6.69 -0.67
CA TYR A 228 6.36 6.30 0.46
C TYR A 228 5.49 7.46 0.94
N GLY A 229 5.89 8.71 0.74
CA GLY A 229 5.12 9.89 1.15
C GLY A 229 4.18 10.39 0.05
N VAL A 230 4.74 10.96 -1.02
CA VAL A 230 3.96 11.54 -2.12
C VAL A 230 3.12 10.47 -2.84
N SER A 231 3.69 9.29 -3.06
CA SER A 231 2.98 8.15 -3.64
C SER A 231 1.71 7.84 -2.85
N LEU A 232 1.79 7.72 -1.52
CA LEU A 232 0.62 7.47 -0.69
C LEU A 232 -0.40 8.60 -0.76
N ALA A 233 0.03 9.86 -0.77
CA ALA A 233 -0.87 10.99 -0.92
C ALA A 233 -1.62 10.96 -2.27
N LEU A 234 -0.93 10.65 -3.36
CA LEU A 234 -1.54 10.46 -4.68
C LEU A 234 -2.48 9.25 -4.73
N PHE A 235 -2.12 8.15 -4.06
CA PHE A 235 -2.97 6.97 -3.94
C PHE A 235 -4.30 7.32 -3.26
N VAL A 236 -4.27 8.12 -2.20
CA VAL A 236 -5.48 8.60 -1.52
C VAL A 236 -6.33 9.51 -2.41
N VAL A 237 -5.70 10.37 -3.22
CA VAL A 237 -6.42 11.15 -4.25
C VAL A 237 -7.11 10.22 -5.24
N GLY A 238 -6.42 9.16 -5.69
CA GLY A 238 -7.02 8.10 -6.51
C GLY A 238 -8.26 7.50 -5.83
N LEU A 239 -8.13 7.09 -4.56
CA LEU A 239 -9.23 6.51 -3.78
C LEU A 239 -10.47 7.41 -3.72
N ARG A 240 -10.28 8.72 -3.56
CA ARG A 240 -11.38 9.70 -3.49
C ARG A 240 -12.12 9.87 -4.82
N HIS A 241 -11.42 9.72 -5.95
CA HIS A 241 -12.01 9.98 -7.28
C HIS A 241 -12.46 8.71 -8.03
N LEU A 242 -11.82 7.57 -7.77
CA LEU A 242 -12.07 6.31 -8.50
C LEU A 242 -12.69 5.21 -7.63
N GLY A 243 -12.60 5.37 -6.30
CA GLY A 243 -12.90 4.30 -5.36
C GLY A 243 -11.75 3.29 -5.20
N THR A 244 -11.89 2.39 -4.23
CA THR A 244 -10.82 1.48 -3.79
C THR A 244 -10.39 0.50 -4.88
N ALA A 245 -11.35 -0.13 -5.53
CA ALA A 245 -11.08 -1.16 -6.54
C ALA A 245 -10.29 -0.63 -7.75
N ARG A 246 -10.74 0.48 -8.35
CA ARG A 246 -10.07 1.07 -9.52
C ARG A 246 -8.70 1.63 -9.17
N THR A 247 -8.56 2.25 -8.01
CA THR A 247 -7.27 2.77 -7.54
C THR A 247 -6.29 1.64 -7.30
N GLY A 248 -6.72 0.56 -6.62
CA GLY A 248 -5.93 -0.65 -6.43
C GLY A 248 -5.52 -1.29 -7.76
N ALA A 249 -6.43 -1.33 -8.74
CA ALA A 249 -6.15 -1.79 -10.09
C ALA A 249 -5.00 -1.02 -10.76
N TYR A 250 -5.07 0.29 -10.79
CA TYR A 250 -4.00 1.11 -11.35
C TYR A 250 -2.70 1.02 -10.55
N PHE A 251 -2.79 0.91 -9.23
CA PHE A 251 -1.61 0.82 -8.37
C PHE A 251 -0.88 -0.52 -8.47
N SER A 252 -1.59 -1.62 -8.82
CA SER A 252 -1.00 -2.95 -8.98
C SER A 252 0.04 -3.06 -10.10
N VAL A 253 0.19 -2.04 -10.94
CA VAL A 253 1.27 -1.97 -11.93
C VAL A 253 2.61 -1.53 -11.32
N ALA A 254 2.63 -1.03 -10.08
CA ALA A 254 3.84 -0.52 -9.43
C ALA A 254 5.00 -1.52 -9.40
N PRO A 255 4.83 -2.80 -9.02
CA PRO A 255 5.89 -3.79 -9.04
C PRO A 255 6.52 -4.00 -10.43
N PHE A 256 5.72 -3.92 -11.50
CA PHE A 256 6.21 -4.04 -12.88
C PHE A 256 7.02 -2.81 -13.30
N ILE A 257 6.60 -1.62 -12.88
CA ILE A 257 7.36 -0.38 -13.11
C ILE A 257 8.72 -0.49 -12.42
N GLY A 258 8.76 -1.01 -11.19
CA GLY A 258 10.01 -1.24 -10.47
C GLY A 258 10.93 -2.22 -11.18
N ALA A 259 10.40 -3.35 -11.67
CA ALA A 259 11.15 -4.34 -12.43
C ALA A 259 11.70 -3.76 -13.75
N VAL A 260 10.88 -3.04 -14.50
CA VAL A 260 11.30 -2.37 -15.75
C VAL A 260 12.38 -1.33 -15.47
N LEU A 261 12.21 -0.51 -14.44
CA LEU A 261 13.22 0.49 -14.09
C LEU A 261 14.53 -0.18 -13.65
N ALA A 262 14.50 -1.29 -12.91
CA ALA A 262 15.71 -2.03 -12.55
C ALA A 262 16.47 -2.54 -13.79
N VAL A 263 15.74 -3.07 -14.78
CA VAL A 263 16.33 -3.47 -16.08
C VAL A 263 16.92 -2.27 -16.83
N LEU A 264 16.22 -1.14 -16.86
CA LEU A 264 16.74 0.09 -17.47
C LEU A 264 17.99 0.64 -16.76
N LEU A 265 18.15 0.35 -15.48
CA LEU A 265 19.34 0.67 -14.68
C LEU A 265 20.48 -0.35 -14.84
N GLY A 266 20.33 -1.33 -15.73
CA GLY A 266 21.39 -2.26 -16.13
C GLY A 266 21.24 -3.68 -15.58
N GLU A 267 20.14 -4.03 -14.92
CA GLU A 267 19.90 -5.43 -14.55
C GLU A 267 19.58 -6.30 -15.78
N PRO A 268 20.13 -7.53 -15.86
CA PRO A 268 19.90 -8.40 -17.01
C PRO A 268 18.45 -8.90 -17.05
N VAL A 269 17.88 -8.96 -18.25
CA VAL A 269 16.62 -9.65 -18.49
C VAL A 269 16.88 -11.15 -18.51
N THR A 270 16.27 -11.88 -17.56
CA THR A 270 16.41 -13.33 -17.46
C THR A 270 15.08 -14.03 -17.79
N LEU A 271 15.16 -15.28 -18.26
CA LEU A 271 13.95 -16.06 -18.53
C LEU A 271 13.05 -16.24 -17.30
N PRO A 272 13.59 -16.53 -16.09
CA PRO A 272 12.77 -16.54 -14.86
C PRO A 272 12.05 -15.23 -14.60
N LEU A 273 12.71 -14.08 -14.82
CA LEU A 273 12.09 -12.75 -14.66
C LEU A 273 10.89 -12.56 -15.61
N LEU A 274 11.04 -12.95 -16.87
CA LEU A 274 9.95 -12.85 -17.87
C LEU A 274 8.79 -13.78 -17.54
N VAL A 275 9.07 -15.05 -17.19
CA VAL A 275 8.05 -16.03 -16.83
C VAL A 275 7.30 -15.59 -15.57
N ALA A 276 8.02 -15.17 -14.55
CA ALA A 276 7.41 -14.68 -13.30
C ALA A 276 6.58 -13.41 -13.54
N GLY A 277 7.09 -12.47 -14.32
CA GLY A 277 6.34 -11.27 -14.71
C GLY A 277 5.04 -11.60 -15.43
N ALA A 278 5.06 -12.53 -16.37
CA ALA A 278 3.87 -12.96 -17.08
C ALA A 278 2.84 -13.66 -16.16
N LEU A 279 3.28 -14.57 -15.28
CA LEU A 279 2.42 -15.23 -14.30
C LEU A 279 1.77 -14.23 -13.33
N MET A 280 2.55 -13.29 -12.81
CA MET A 280 2.07 -12.26 -11.88
C MET A 280 1.12 -11.28 -12.58
N ALA A 281 1.42 -10.88 -13.82
CA ALA A 281 0.52 -10.05 -14.63
C ALA A 281 -0.83 -10.76 -14.89
N LEU A 282 -0.80 -12.05 -15.20
CA LEU A 282 -2.02 -12.89 -15.32
C LEU A 282 -2.78 -12.93 -13.99
N GLY A 283 -2.08 -13.11 -12.87
CA GLY A 283 -2.70 -13.13 -11.55
C GLY A 283 -3.41 -11.81 -11.21
N ILE A 284 -2.75 -10.69 -11.46
CA ILE A 284 -3.35 -9.36 -11.27
C ILE A 284 -4.54 -9.17 -12.21
N TRP A 285 -4.41 -9.54 -13.48
CA TRP A 285 -5.52 -9.44 -14.44
C TRP A 285 -6.75 -10.24 -13.98
N LEU A 286 -6.56 -11.44 -13.43
CA LEU A 286 -7.66 -12.23 -12.86
C LEU A 286 -8.33 -11.55 -11.67
N HIS A 287 -7.55 -10.92 -10.79
CA HIS A 287 -8.10 -10.13 -9.68
C HIS A 287 -8.90 -8.91 -10.17
N LEU A 288 -8.40 -8.19 -11.19
CA LEU A 288 -9.01 -6.96 -11.69
C LEU A 288 -10.27 -7.20 -12.54
N THR A 289 -10.41 -8.39 -13.14
CA THR A 289 -11.56 -8.76 -13.99
C THR A 289 -12.63 -9.52 -13.21
N GLU A 290 -12.54 -9.57 -11.89
CA GLU A 290 -13.62 -10.10 -11.06
C GLU A 290 -14.85 -9.20 -11.16
N HIS A 291 -16.00 -9.80 -11.46
CA HIS A 291 -17.30 -9.14 -11.44
C HIS A 291 -18.11 -9.75 -10.32
N HIS A 292 -18.29 -9.00 -9.25
CA HIS A 292 -19.12 -9.40 -8.14
C HIS A 292 -20.44 -8.63 -8.21
N ALA A 293 -21.54 -9.33 -8.43
CA ALA A 293 -22.89 -8.78 -8.40
C ALA A 293 -23.74 -9.68 -7.51
N HIS A 294 -24.21 -9.15 -6.39
CA HIS A 294 -25.21 -9.82 -5.55
C HIS A 294 -26.16 -8.80 -4.92
N GLU A 295 -27.27 -9.29 -4.41
CA GLU A 295 -28.27 -8.46 -3.75
C GLU A 295 -27.77 -8.05 -2.36
N HIS A 296 -27.79 -6.74 -2.07
CA HIS A 296 -27.41 -6.17 -0.80
C HIS A 296 -28.60 -5.82 0.03
N LYS A 297 -28.49 -6.12 1.31
CA LYS A 297 -29.37 -5.60 2.34
C LYS A 297 -28.55 -4.69 3.23
N HIS A 298 -28.74 -3.38 3.09
CA HIS A 298 -28.20 -2.42 4.04
C HIS A 298 -29.06 -2.46 5.29
N GLU A 299 -28.42 -2.70 6.43
CA GLU A 299 -29.08 -2.52 7.71
C GLU A 299 -29.21 -1.04 8.04
N GLU A 300 -30.18 -0.72 8.86
CA GLU A 300 -30.36 0.62 9.36
C GLU A 300 -29.11 1.07 10.12
N MET A 301 -28.47 2.17 9.68
CA MET A 301 -27.26 2.69 10.28
C MET A 301 -27.39 4.20 10.53
N GLU A 302 -27.02 4.64 11.72
CA GLU A 302 -26.97 6.06 12.09
C GLU A 302 -25.53 6.47 12.32
N HIS A 303 -25.04 7.44 11.55
CA HIS A 303 -23.67 7.94 11.66
C HIS A 303 -23.56 9.40 11.21
N GLU A 304 -22.41 10.01 11.48
CA GLU A 304 -22.10 11.39 11.12
C GLU A 304 -20.81 11.43 10.30
N HIS A 305 -20.90 11.91 9.04
CA HIS A 305 -19.74 12.13 8.19
C HIS A 305 -20.03 13.21 7.14
N GLU A 306 -18.97 13.73 6.52
CA GLU A 306 -19.10 14.65 5.39
C GLU A 306 -19.46 13.87 4.12
N HIS A 307 -20.58 14.21 3.49
CA HIS A 307 -21.08 13.57 2.27
C HIS A 307 -21.75 14.55 1.30
N VAL A 308 -22.00 14.04 0.10
CA VAL A 308 -22.83 14.67 -0.94
C VAL A 308 -23.95 13.71 -1.27
N HIS A 309 -25.14 14.18 -1.58
CA HIS A 309 -26.22 13.32 -2.07
C HIS A 309 -25.84 12.69 -3.40
N ASP A 310 -25.81 11.36 -3.43
CA ASP A 310 -25.64 10.53 -4.62
C ASP A 310 -26.70 9.39 -4.62
N GLU A 311 -26.58 8.46 -5.57
CA GLU A 311 -27.55 7.34 -5.70
C GLU A 311 -27.57 6.43 -4.47
N HIS A 312 -26.55 6.46 -3.60
CA HIS A 312 -26.40 5.65 -2.40
C HIS A 312 -26.62 6.40 -1.08
N HIS A 313 -26.59 7.74 -1.13
CA HIS A 313 -26.74 8.60 0.04
C HIS A 313 -27.91 9.57 -0.18
N GLN A 314 -29.14 9.02 -0.17
CA GLN A 314 -30.38 9.80 -0.19
C GLN A 314 -31.07 9.64 1.16
N HIS A 315 -31.33 10.77 1.84
CA HIS A 315 -32.09 10.87 3.08
C HIS A 315 -32.71 12.27 3.19
N GLU A 316 -33.75 12.38 4.00
CA GLU A 316 -34.42 13.65 4.26
C GLU A 316 -33.59 14.50 5.25
N HIS A 317 -33.71 15.82 5.10
CA HIS A 317 -33.06 16.82 5.94
C HIS A 317 -34.10 17.68 6.67
N ASP A 318 -33.80 18.01 7.90
CA ASP A 318 -34.57 19.01 8.67
C ASP A 318 -34.26 20.45 8.21
N PHE A 319 -33.34 20.60 7.25
CA PHE A 319 -32.92 21.89 6.70
C PHE A 319 -32.66 21.78 5.19
N PRO A 320 -32.84 22.87 4.41
CA PRO A 320 -32.67 22.83 2.96
C PRO A 320 -31.19 22.68 2.60
N VAL A 321 -30.85 21.66 1.79
CA VAL A 321 -29.52 21.41 1.23
C VAL A 321 -29.62 21.50 -0.29
N ALA A 322 -28.75 22.33 -0.90
CA ALA A 322 -28.68 22.41 -2.36
C ALA A 322 -28.03 21.15 -2.95
N PRO A 323 -28.48 20.64 -4.11
CA PRO A 323 -27.88 19.47 -4.75
C PRO A 323 -26.37 19.66 -5.01
N GLY A 324 -25.56 18.64 -4.66
CA GLY A 324 -24.12 18.65 -4.90
C GLY A 324 -23.28 19.42 -3.87
N VAL A 325 -23.87 19.94 -2.80
CA VAL A 325 -23.14 20.62 -1.71
C VAL A 325 -22.72 19.59 -0.68
N LYS A 326 -21.43 19.62 -0.30
CA LYS A 326 -20.89 18.83 0.81
C LYS A 326 -21.37 19.37 2.14
N HIS A 327 -21.86 18.49 2.98
CA HIS A 327 -22.34 18.82 4.32
C HIS A 327 -22.08 17.68 5.29
N THR A 328 -22.09 17.99 6.59
CA THR A 328 -21.86 17.04 7.67
C THR A 328 -23.00 17.15 8.66
N HIS A 329 -23.72 16.03 8.87
CA HIS A 329 -24.70 15.92 9.93
C HIS A 329 -24.92 14.45 10.29
N ARG A 330 -25.55 14.23 11.43
CA ARG A 330 -26.01 12.92 11.84
C ARG A 330 -27.25 12.55 11.06
N HIS A 331 -27.25 11.41 10.37
CA HIS A 331 -28.37 10.94 9.57
C HIS A 331 -28.53 9.41 9.68
N ARG A 332 -29.75 8.97 9.40
CA ARG A 332 -30.16 7.58 9.45
C ARG A 332 -30.43 7.09 8.05
N HIS A 333 -29.82 5.98 7.67
CA HIS A 333 -30.12 5.28 6.43
C HIS A 333 -31.23 4.26 6.68
N ALA A 334 -32.28 4.32 5.87
CA ALA A 334 -33.32 3.28 5.87
C ALA A 334 -32.77 1.99 5.26
N PRO A 335 -33.29 0.81 5.67
CA PRO A 335 -32.91 -0.47 5.06
C PRO A 335 -33.20 -0.42 3.56
N LEU A 336 -32.16 -0.63 2.74
CA LEU A 336 -32.25 -0.62 1.28
C LEU A 336 -31.81 -1.98 0.73
N ARG A 337 -32.63 -2.57 -0.17
CA ARG A 337 -32.24 -3.76 -0.94
C ARG A 337 -32.02 -3.35 -2.37
N HIS A 338 -30.84 -3.58 -2.89
CA HIS A 338 -30.53 -3.35 -4.30
C HIS A 338 -29.42 -4.29 -4.78
N SER A 339 -29.31 -4.47 -6.09
CA SER A 339 -28.26 -5.27 -6.71
C SER A 339 -27.48 -4.40 -7.68
N HIS A 340 -26.17 -4.30 -7.47
CA HIS A 340 -25.24 -3.66 -8.41
C HIS A 340 -23.88 -4.32 -8.33
N ALA A 341 -23.08 -4.17 -9.38
CA ALA A 341 -21.69 -4.60 -9.37
C ALA A 341 -20.87 -3.66 -8.46
N HIS A 342 -20.27 -4.22 -7.41
CA HIS A 342 -19.43 -3.45 -6.50
C HIS A 342 -18.27 -4.29 -5.98
N TYR A 343 -17.32 -3.61 -5.34
CA TYR A 343 -16.26 -4.25 -4.58
C TYR A 343 -16.47 -3.97 -3.08
N PRO A 344 -16.11 -4.89 -2.17
CA PRO A 344 -16.22 -4.69 -0.74
C PRO A 344 -15.48 -3.41 -0.32
N ASP A 345 -16.20 -2.45 0.20
CA ASP A 345 -15.63 -1.22 0.76
C ASP A 345 -15.97 -1.06 2.24
N MET A 346 -15.60 0.07 2.86
CA MET A 346 -15.86 0.32 4.28
C MET A 346 -17.33 0.58 4.61
N HIS A 347 -18.13 0.96 3.60
CA HIS A 347 -19.55 1.25 3.75
C HIS A 347 -20.41 0.03 3.44
N HIS A 348 -19.84 -0.99 2.78
CA HIS A 348 -20.54 -2.20 2.36
C HIS A 348 -19.98 -3.42 3.11
N ARG A 349 -20.36 -3.56 4.39
CA ARG A 349 -20.09 -4.76 5.21
C ARG A 349 -21.34 -5.65 5.17
N HIS A 350 -21.17 -6.88 4.69
CA HIS A 350 -22.22 -7.88 4.69
C HIS A 350 -21.76 -9.08 5.52
N GLU A 351 -22.62 -9.53 6.44
CA GLU A 351 -22.55 -10.89 6.98
C GLU A 351 -23.32 -11.80 6.02
N HIS A 352 -22.69 -12.89 5.58
CA HIS A 352 -23.28 -13.93 4.73
C HIS A 352 -23.62 -15.14 5.55
#